data_7154f1017a2bd032152f9a2a18f24f88
#
_entry.id   7154f1017a2bd032152f9a2a18f24f88
#
_cell.length_a   1.000
_cell.length_b   1.000
_cell.length_c   1.000
_cell.angle_alpha   90.00
_cell.angle_beta   90.00
_cell.angle_gamma   90.00
#
_symmetry.space_group_name_H-M   'P 1'
#
loop_
_entity.id
_entity.type
_entity.pdbx_description
1 polymer ?
#
loop_
_entity_poly.entity_id
_entity_poly.type
_entity_poly.pdbx_seq_one_letter_code
_entity_poly.pdbx_strand_id
1 'polypeptide(L)'
;MTTATLDMPAKTKPGTNPTPAGRTVLKPETLDRIVLTGYMGSGKTTAGTLLADRLGWRFLDLDHEIEARDGRTVPQIFAEHGEAHFRHLESLTLASLLGLRRAVIALGGGAPEELGNRLLLEQTPHTAVVYLSANFDTLAARCATQAADPAATARPNLADLNLAERRFRLRRPHYERIAAHTIHTTDLTLDQTVDSILTAIRQPKSPR
;
A
#
# COMPACT_ATOMS: atom_id res chain seq x y z
N MET A 1 -25.35 23.41 -71.75
CA MET A 1 -24.26 23.92 -70.93
C MET A 1 -24.77 24.11 -69.53
N THR A 2 -24.61 23.13 -68.67
CA THR A 2 -25.15 23.13 -67.27
C THR A 2 -23.96 23.22 -66.33
N THR A 3 -23.85 24.37 -65.69
CA THR A 3 -22.81 24.64 -64.68
C THR A 3 -23.20 23.99 -63.35
N ALA A 4 -22.40 23.01 -62.92
CA ALA A 4 -22.52 22.41 -61.59
C ALA A 4 -21.83 23.29 -60.56
N THR A 5 -22.56 23.71 -59.57
CA THR A 5 -22.09 24.45 -58.39
C THR A 5 -21.53 23.43 -57.40
N LEU A 6 -20.25 23.51 -57.09
CA LEU A 6 -19.65 22.73 -55.99
C LEU A 6 -20.04 23.34 -54.65
N ASP A 7 -20.74 22.53 -53.88
CA ASP A 7 -21.06 22.83 -52.50
C ASP A 7 -19.88 22.50 -51.60
N MET A 8 -19.36 23.47 -50.88
CA MET A 8 -18.26 23.31 -49.94
C MET A 8 -18.77 22.87 -48.55
N PRO A 9 -18.19 21.87 -47.89
CA PRO A 9 -18.63 21.45 -46.56
C PRO A 9 -18.28 22.48 -45.48
N ALA A 10 -19.26 22.71 -44.61
CA ALA A 10 -19.22 23.62 -43.49
C ALA A 10 -18.06 23.27 -42.50
N LYS A 11 -17.38 24.34 -42.04
CA LYS A 11 -16.31 24.27 -41.02
C LYS A 11 -16.89 23.68 -39.70
N THR A 12 -16.40 22.51 -39.32
CA THR A 12 -16.63 21.93 -37.99
C THR A 12 -16.00 22.81 -36.91
N LYS A 13 -16.78 23.17 -35.91
CA LYS A 13 -16.34 23.89 -34.70
C LYS A 13 -15.32 23.01 -33.95
N PRO A 14 -14.26 23.57 -33.31
CA PRO A 14 -13.33 22.81 -32.51
C PRO A 14 -14.08 22.20 -31.32
N GLY A 15 -14.00 20.88 -31.21
CA GLY A 15 -14.56 20.13 -30.11
C GLY A 15 -13.92 20.56 -28.78
N THR A 16 -14.77 20.92 -27.83
CA THR A 16 -14.38 21.13 -26.44
C THR A 16 -13.85 19.80 -25.90
N ASN A 17 -12.57 19.75 -25.56
CA ASN A 17 -11.98 18.63 -24.84
C ASN A 17 -12.80 18.41 -23.53
N PRO A 18 -13.18 17.18 -23.21
CA PRO A 18 -13.85 16.90 -21.94
C PRO A 18 -12.88 17.26 -20.80
N THR A 19 -13.32 18.16 -19.94
CA THR A 19 -12.67 18.44 -18.66
C THR A 19 -12.41 17.13 -17.93
N PRO A 20 -11.19 16.85 -17.43
CA PRO A 20 -10.94 15.62 -16.69
C PRO A 20 -11.88 15.57 -15.50
N ALA A 21 -12.64 14.48 -15.42
CA ALA A 21 -13.63 14.25 -14.36
C ALA A 21 -13.00 14.53 -12.99
N GLY A 22 -13.66 15.41 -12.22
CA GLY A 22 -13.22 15.86 -10.91
C GLY A 22 -12.90 14.66 -10.01
N ARG A 23 -11.71 14.65 -9.42
CA ARG A 23 -11.27 13.65 -8.46
C ARG A 23 -12.24 13.63 -7.28
N THR A 24 -12.96 12.55 -7.14
CA THR A 24 -13.86 12.31 -6.01
C THR A 24 -13.04 12.26 -4.73
N VAL A 25 -13.31 13.19 -3.83
CA VAL A 25 -12.77 13.17 -2.46
C VAL A 25 -13.44 12.00 -1.75
N LEU A 26 -12.65 10.95 -1.46
CA LEU A 26 -13.16 9.83 -0.66
C LEU A 26 -13.23 10.30 0.79
N LYS A 27 -14.44 10.49 1.30
CA LYS A 27 -14.65 10.69 2.73
C LYS A 27 -14.41 9.37 3.46
N PRO A 28 -13.98 9.38 4.74
CA PRO A 28 -13.76 8.15 5.53
C PRO A 28 -14.98 7.22 5.51
N GLU A 29 -16.17 7.78 5.47
CA GLU A 29 -17.47 7.08 5.40
C GLU A 29 -17.65 6.31 4.07
N THR A 30 -16.86 6.63 3.03
CA THR A 30 -16.89 5.97 1.72
C THR A 30 -15.73 4.99 1.52
N LEU A 31 -14.81 4.89 2.49
CA LEU A 31 -13.72 3.91 2.42
C LEU A 31 -14.21 2.54 2.92
N ASP A 32 -13.90 1.52 2.15
CA ASP A 32 -14.05 0.13 2.57
C ASP A 32 -12.78 -0.42 3.20
N ARG A 33 -11.61 0.12 2.79
CA ARG A 33 -10.29 -0.39 3.18
C ARG A 33 -9.27 0.72 3.37
N ILE A 34 -8.37 0.48 4.33
CA ILE A 34 -7.13 1.23 4.49
C ILE A 34 -5.99 0.22 4.38
N VAL A 35 -5.08 0.44 3.45
CA VAL A 35 -3.93 -0.42 3.21
C VAL A 35 -2.68 0.30 3.68
N LEU A 36 -1.94 -0.30 4.62
CA LEU A 36 -0.68 0.23 5.13
C LEU A 36 0.48 -0.40 4.39
N THR A 37 1.34 0.43 3.81
CA THR A 37 2.58 0.01 3.15
C THR A 37 3.80 0.68 3.78
N GLY A 38 4.97 0.12 3.56
CA GLY A 38 6.23 0.62 4.07
C GLY A 38 7.22 -0.49 4.38
N TYR A 39 8.46 -0.11 4.66
CA TYR A 39 9.53 -1.05 4.95
C TYR A 39 9.34 -1.73 6.32
N MET A 40 10.13 -2.80 6.61
CA MET A 40 10.15 -3.40 7.93
C MET A 40 10.52 -2.34 9.00
N GLY A 41 9.98 -2.45 10.20
CA GLY A 41 10.19 -1.45 11.26
C GLY A 41 9.39 -0.15 11.11
N SER A 42 8.61 0.03 10.02
CA SER A 42 7.77 1.24 9.86
C SER A 42 6.52 1.29 10.76
N GLY A 43 6.22 0.20 11.47
CA GLY A 43 5.12 0.15 12.44
C GLY A 43 3.75 -0.22 11.84
N LYS A 44 3.69 -0.82 10.64
CA LYS A 44 2.42 -1.18 9.96
C LYS A 44 1.49 -2.02 10.83
N THR A 45 2.01 -3.11 11.40
CA THR A 45 1.22 -4.03 12.22
C THR A 45 0.70 -3.33 13.47
N THR A 46 1.57 -2.62 14.20
CA THR A 46 1.19 -1.93 15.45
C THR A 46 0.21 -0.79 15.20
N ALA A 47 0.50 0.08 14.22
CA ALA A 47 -0.38 1.18 13.85
C ALA A 47 -1.68 0.69 13.22
N GLY A 48 -1.62 -0.40 12.42
CA GLY A 48 -2.78 -1.00 11.79
C GLY A 48 -3.76 -1.59 12.80
N THR A 49 -3.26 -2.28 13.82
CA THR A 49 -4.09 -2.83 14.90
C THR A 49 -4.81 -1.70 15.64
N LEU A 50 -4.08 -0.67 16.10
CA LEU A 50 -4.69 0.46 16.81
C LEU A 50 -5.67 1.25 15.92
N LEU A 51 -5.34 1.43 14.63
CA LEU A 51 -6.21 2.10 13.67
C LEU A 51 -7.52 1.32 13.47
N ALA A 52 -7.42 -0.01 13.33
CA ALA A 52 -8.59 -0.88 13.19
C ALA A 52 -9.48 -0.83 14.42
N ASP A 53 -8.90 -0.89 15.62
CA ASP A 53 -9.63 -0.75 16.89
C ASP A 53 -10.39 0.57 16.96
N ARG A 54 -9.74 1.70 16.66
CA ARG A 54 -10.37 3.03 16.66
C ARG A 54 -11.51 3.19 15.64
N LEU A 55 -11.42 2.45 14.51
CA LEU A 55 -12.46 2.48 13.47
C LEU A 55 -13.55 1.44 13.70
N GLY A 56 -13.38 0.49 14.61
CA GLY A 56 -14.22 -0.69 14.74
C GLY A 56 -14.16 -1.57 13.48
N TRP A 57 -12.98 -1.68 12.87
CA TRP A 57 -12.70 -2.45 11.65
C TRP A 57 -11.85 -3.69 11.98
N ARG A 58 -11.72 -4.60 11.00
CA ARG A 58 -10.82 -5.75 11.14
C ARG A 58 -9.40 -5.34 10.78
N PHE A 59 -8.42 -5.80 11.57
CA PHE A 59 -7.00 -5.73 11.18
C PHE A 59 -6.59 -7.06 10.55
N LEU A 60 -5.81 -6.98 9.44
CA LEU A 60 -5.31 -8.12 8.68
C LEU A 60 -3.86 -7.84 8.27
N ASP A 61 -2.94 -8.72 8.63
CA ASP A 61 -1.56 -8.69 8.17
C ASP A 61 -1.40 -9.69 7.02
N LEU A 62 -0.92 -9.20 5.86
CA LEU A 62 -0.86 -10.00 4.64
C LEU A 62 0.02 -11.25 4.80
N ASP A 63 1.19 -11.10 5.48
CA ASP A 63 2.10 -12.23 5.70
C ASP A 63 1.41 -13.28 6.59
N HIS A 64 0.72 -12.83 7.64
CA HIS A 64 -0.03 -13.72 8.53
C HIS A 64 -1.20 -14.44 7.83
N GLU A 65 -1.91 -13.74 6.96
CA GLU A 65 -3.01 -14.33 6.17
C GLU A 65 -2.49 -15.36 5.15
N ILE A 66 -1.28 -15.18 4.61
CA ILE A 66 -0.62 -16.18 3.76
C ILE A 66 -0.30 -17.43 4.58
N GLU A 67 0.33 -17.28 5.74
CA GLU A 67 0.66 -18.39 6.64
C GLU A 67 -0.57 -19.17 7.08
N ALA A 68 -1.65 -18.45 7.44
CA ALA A 68 -2.90 -19.08 7.86
C ALA A 68 -3.58 -19.88 6.74
N ARG A 69 -3.43 -19.49 5.48
CA ARG A 69 -4.00 -20.18 4.32
C ARG A 69 -3.15 -21.33 3.84
N ASP A 70 -1.84 -21.15 3.84
CA ASP A 70 -0.88 -22.14 3.34
C ASP A 70 -0.57 -23.23 4.38
N GLY A 71 -0.67 -22.92 5.68
CA GLY A 71 -0.33 -23.79 6.80
C GLY A 71 1.16 -23.83 7.12
N ARG A 72 1.99 -23.06 6.42
CA ARG A 72 3.44 -22.94 6.61
C ARG A 72 3.81 -21.49 6.92
N THR A 73 4.89 -21.30 7.66
CA THR A 73 5.45 -19.96 7.88
C THR A 73 6.09 -19.40 6.60
N VAL A 74 6.14 -18.07 6.47
CA VAL A 74 6.79 -17.41 5.33
C VAL A 74 8.22 -17.95 5.09
N PRO A 75 9.10 -18.11 6.10
CA PRO A 75 10.42 -18.73 5.91
C PRO A 75 10.36 -20.15 5.34
N GLN A 76 9.41 -20.99 5.77
CA GLN A 76 9.24 -22.34 5.23
C GLN A 76 8.80 -22.32 3.76
N ILE A 77 7.86 -21.44 3.39
CA ILE A 77 7.43 -21.27 2.00
C ILE A 77 8.62 -20.89 1.12
N PHE A 78 9.45 -19.92 1.55
CA PHE A 78 10.66 -19.53 0.82
C PHE A 78 11.67 -20.67 0.68
N ALA A 79 11.89 -21.45 1.75
CA ALA A 79 12.84 -22.56 1.76
C ALA A 79 12.40 -23.73 0.87
N GLU A 80 11.11 -24.05 0.87
CA GLU A 80 10.56 -25.22 0.18
C GLU A 80 10.17 -24.94 -1.28
N HIS A 81 9.68 -23.72 -1.58
CA HIS A 81 9.09 -23.39 -2.88
C HIS A 81 9.70 -22.16 -3.56
N GLY A 82 10.54 -21.42 -2.86
CA GLY A 82 11.23 -20.24 -3.39
C GLY A 82 10.36 -18.98 -3.46
N GLU A 83 11.00 -17.88 -3.88
CA GLU A 83 10.39 -16.55 -3.88
C GLU A 83 9.22 -16.45 -4.86
N ALA A 84 9.32 -17.03 -6.05
CA ALA A 84 8.26 -16.92 -7.06
C ALA A 84 6.93 -17.51 -6.58
N HIS A 85 6.97 -18.63 -5.87
CA HIS A 85 5.77 -19.24 -5.29
C HIS A 85 5.18 -18.36 -4.19
N PHE A 86 6.03 -17.82 -3.29
CA PHE A 86 5.57 -16.87 -2.28
C PHE A 86 4.89 -15.65 -2.89
N ARG A 87 5.47 -15.04 -3.94
CA ARG A 87 4.87 -13.89 -4.64
C ARG A 87 3.52 -14.22 -5.26
N HIS A 88 3.36 -15.42 -5.76
CA HIS A 88 2.07 -15.88 -6.26
C HIS A 88 1.02 -15.96 -5.14
N LEU A 89 1.35 -16.59 -4.00
CA LEU A 89 0.48 -16.64 -2.82
C LEU A 89 0.17 -15.25 -2.28
N GLU A 90 1.17 -14.37 -2.22
CA GLU A 90 1.03 -12.97 -1.78
C GLU A 90 0.01 -12.23 -2.64
N SER A 91 0.09 -12.35 -3.97
CA SER A 91 -0.83 -11.68 -4.89
C SER A 91 -2.26 -12.23 -4.80
N LEU A 92 -2.43 -13.55 -4.70
CA LEU A 92 -3.74 -14.19 -4.52
C LEU A 92 -4.40 -13.78 -3.19
N THR A 93 -3.60 -13.76 -2.11
CA THR A 93 -4.09 -13.37 -0.80
C THR A 93 -4.47 -11.90 -0.77
N LEU A 94 -3.64 -11.01 -1.32
CA LEU A 94 -3.95 -9.59 -1.45
C LEU A 94 -5.25 -9.36 -2.21
N ALA A 95 -5.45 -10.02 -3.37
CA ALA A 95 -6.68 -9.91 -4.15
C ALA A 95 -7.92 -10.29 -3.32
N SER A 96 -7.82 -11.36 -2.55
CA SER A 96 -8.90 -11.80 -1.65
C SER A 96 -9.18 -10.77 -0.54
N LEU A 97 -8.13 -10.22 0.10
CA LEU A 97 -8.29 -9.22 1.17
C LEU A 97 -8.89 -7.92 0.65
N LEU A 98 -8.57 -7.53 -0.57
CA LEU A 98 -9.15 -6.35 -1.22
C LEU A 98 -10.64 -6.51 -1.56
N GLY A 99 -11.22 -7.71 -1.47
CA GLY A 99 -12.66 -7.93 -1.53
C GLY A 99 -13.41 -7.62 -0.22
N LEU A 100 -12.70 -7.47 0.90
CA LEU A 100 -13.31 -7.23 2.21
C LEU A 100 -13.72 -5.76 2.37
N ARG A 101 -14.66 -5.52 3.29
CA ARG A 101 -15.08 -4.18 3.71
C ARG A 101 -14.74 -3.96 5.18
N ARG A 102 -14.54 -2.70 5.56
CA ARG A 102 -14.18 -2.30 6.93
C ARG A 102 -12.93 -3.05 7.42
N ALA A 103 -11.86 -2.96 6.60
CA ALA A 103 -10.59 -3.63 6.85
C ALA A 103 -9.41 -2.67 6.82
N VAL A 104 -8.50 -2.84 7.76
CA VAL A 104 -7.14 -2.28 7.75
C VAL A 104 -6.20 -3.42 7.41
N ILE A 105 -5.47 -3.29 6.31
CA ILE A 105 -4.59 -4.33 5.77
C ILE A 105 -3.14 -3.84 5.82
N ALA A 106 -2.27 -4.55 6.52
CA ALA A 106 -0.82 -4.32 6.47
C ALA A 106 -0.20 -5.17 5.37
N LEU A 107 0.53 -4.56 4.44
CA LEU A 107 1.24 -5.29 3.38
C LEU A 107 2.58 -5.82 3.85
N GLY A 108 3.00 -6.97 3.31
CA GLY A 108 4.38 -7.40 3.31
C GLY A 108 5.28 -6.34 2.64
N GLY A 109 6.51 -6.19 3.15
CA GLY A 109 7.41 -5.12 2.66
C GLY A 109 7.80 -5.25 1.18
N GLY A 110 7.68 -6.43 0.58
CA GLY A 110 7.95 -6.69 -0.84
C GLY A 110 6.72 -6.67 -1.74
N ALA A 111 5.51 -6.71 -1.18
CA ALA A 111 4.28 -6.83 -1.98
C ALA A 111 4.15 -5.78 -3.10
N PRO A 112 4.56 -4.50 -2.92
CA PRO A 112 4.52 -3.51 -3.99
C PRO A 112 5.62 -3.64 -5.06
N GLU A 113 6.57 -4.58 -4.92
CA GLU A 113 7.54 -4.86 -6.00
C GLU A 113 6.85 -5.50 -7.20
N GLU A 114 5.79 -6.29 -6.97
CA GLU A 114 5.00 -6.90 -8.02
C GLU A 114 4.10 -5.87 -8.72
N LEU A 115 4.22 -5.77 -10.06
CA LEU A 115 3.40 -4.84 -10.85
C LEU A 115 1.91 -5.15 -10.70
N GLY A 116 1.53 -6.43 -10.70
CA GLY A 116 0.14 -6.85 -10.53
C GLY A 116 -0.47 -6.35 -9.23
N ASN A 117 0.27 -6.42 -8.12
CA ASN A 117 -0.18 -5.93 -6.82
C ASN A 117 -0.38 -4.41 -6.83
N ARG A 118 0.54 -3.66 -7.48
CA ARG A 118 0.39 -2.20 -7.61
C ARG A 118 -0.86 -1.82 -8.39
N LEU A 119 -1.09 -2.47 -9.55
CA LEU A 119 -2.27 -2.23 -10.37
C LEU A 119 -3.56 -2.58 -9.61
N LEU A 120 -3.56 -3.69 -8.90
CA LEU A 120 -4.69 -4.13 -8.09
C LEU A 120 -5.03 -3.10 -7.01
N LEU A 121 -4.03 -2.57 -6.29
CA LEU A 121 -4.20 -1.54 -5.28
C LEU A 121 -4.68 -0.20 -5.87
N GLU A 122 -4.15 0.19 -7.03
CA GLU A 122 -4.53 1.44 -7.71
C GLU A 122 -5.96 1.39 -8.27
N GLN A 123 -6.43 0.21 -8.71
CA GLN A 123 -7.72 0.04 -9.36
C GLN A 123 -8.84 -0.37 -8.41
N THR A 124 -8.53 -0.78 -7.17
CA THR A 124 -9.56 -1.18 -6.20
C THR A 124 -10.25 0.06 -5.61
N PRO A 125 -11.54 0.28 -5.89
CA PRO A 125 -12.26 1.46 -5.42
C PRO A 125 -12.41 1.43 -3.89
N HIS A 126 -12.69 2.60 -3.29
CA HIS A 126 -12.91 2.74 -1.85
C HIS A 126 -11.74 2.24 -0.99
N THR A 127 -10.50 2.33 -1.53
CA THR A 127 -9.26 1.89 -0.87
C THR A 127 -8.31 3.07 -0.74
N ALA A 128 -7.87 3.36 0.48
CA ALA A 128 -6.82 4.33 0.75
C ALA A 128 -5.52 3.59 1.06
N VAL A 129 -4.48 3.79 0.26
CA VAL A 129 -3.14 3.27 0.54
C VAL A 129 -2.35 4.34 1.29
N VAL A 130 -1.85 4.01 2.48
CA VAL A 130 -1.06 4.89 3.34
C VAL A 130 0.35 4.33 3.48
N TYR A 131 1.33 5.13 3.09
CA TYR A 131 2.74 4.80 3.27
C TYR A 131 3.25 5.31 4.62
N LEU A 132 3.68 4.40 5.50
CA LEU A 132 4.38 4.73 6.73
C LEU A 132 5.88 4.83 6.45
N SER A 133 6.38 6.05 6.37
CA SER A 133 7.76 6.38 6.01
C SER A 133 8.57 6.73 7.26
N ALA A 134 9.80 6.25 7.33
CA ALA A 134 10.83 6.73 8.25
C ALA A 134 12.20 6.66 7.57
N ASN A 135 13.21 7.33 8.15
CA ASN A 135 14.58 7.16 7.68
C ASN A 135 15.10 5.74 7.99
N PHE A 136 16.11 5.29 7.25
CA PHE A 136 16.60 3.91 7.36
C PHE A 136 17.14 3.61 8.76
N ASP A 137 17.86 4.54 9.38
CA ASP A 137 18.44 4.35 10.71
C ASP A 137 17.35 4.10 11.77
N THR A 138 16.26 4.88 11.71
CA THR A 138 15.09 4.67 12.59
C THR A 138 14.45 3.29 12.35
N LEU A 139 14.30 2.88 11.10
CA LEU A 139 13.73 1.58 10.75
C LEU A 139 14.61 0.43 11.26
N ALA A 140 15.92 0.54 11.08
CA ALA A 140 16.89 -0.45 11.55
C ALA A 140 16.90 -0.54 13.08
N ALA A 141 16.91 0.60 13.78
CA ALA A 141 16.87 0.65 15.25
C ALA A 141 15.58 0.00 15.80
N ARG A 142 14.41 0.31 15.21
CA ARG A 142 13.13 -0.29 15.61
C ARG A 142 13.12 -1.81 15.40
N CYS A 143 13.68 -2.28 14.29
CA CYS A 143 13.79 -3.72 14.04
C CYS A 143 14.74 -4.41 15.01
N ALA A 144 15.87 -3.78 15.37
CA ALA A 144 16.82 -4.32 16.36
C ALA A 144 16.16 -4.46 17.74
N THR A 145 15.38 -3.45 18.16
CA THR A 145 14.61 -3.51 19.41
C THR A 145 13.58 -4.63 19.41
N GLN A 146 12.87 -4.83 18.28
CA GLN A 146 11.90 -5.94 18.13
C GLN A 146 12.57 -7.31 18.12
N ALA A 147 13.77 -7.44 17.54
CA ALA A 147 14.51 -8.70 17.51
C ALA A 147 15.03 -9.14 18.90
N ALA A 148 15.14 -8.20 19.84
CA ALA A 148 15.48 -8.49 21.23
C ALA A 148 14.31 -9.05 22.06
N ASP A 149 13.08 -9.00 21.53
CA ASP A 149 11.89 -9.60 22.13
C ASP A 149 11.83 -11.11 21.79
N PRO A 150 11.90 -12.02 22.79
CA PRO A 150 11.85 -13.47 22.55
C PRO A 150 10.53 -13.94 21.88
N ALA A 151 9.47 -13.14 21.96
CA ALA A 151 8.18 -13.42 21.34
C ALA A 151 8.08 -12.91 19.88
N ALA A 152 9.06 -12.15 19.41
CA ALA A 152 9.04 -11.61 18.05
C ALA A 152 9.50 -12.65 17.03
N THR A 153 8.79 -12.73 15.91
CA THR A 153 9.19 -13.55 14.76
C THR A 153 10.57 -13.08 14.24
N ALA A 154 11.54 -13.98 14.18
CA ALA A 154 12.90 -13.69 13.71
C ALA A 154 12.85 -13.04 12.32
N ARG A 155 13.51 -11.88 12.18
CA ARG A 155 13.61 -11.14 10.91
C ARG A 155 15.03 -11.27 10.34
N PRO A 156 15.35 -12.31 9.58
CA PRO A 156 16.71 -12.61 9.10
C PRO A 156 17.29 -11.52 8.17
N ASN A 157 16.45 -10.61 7.68
CA ASN A 157 16.83 -9.61 6.66
C ASN A 157 17.65 -8.42 7.19
N LEU A 158 17.98 -8.36 8.48
CA LEU A 158 18.83 -7.31 9.08
C LEU A 158 20.22 -7.80 9.49
N ALA A 159 20.57 -9.06 9.24
CA ALA A 159 21.91 -9.57 9.49
C ALA A 159 22.99 -8.81 8.69
N ASP A 160 22.61 -8.25 7.52
CA ASP A 160 23.44 -7.36 6.70
C ASP A 160 22.71 -6.03 6.50
N LEU A 161 23.13 -5.00 7.23
CA LEU A 161 22.55 -3.65 7.16
C LEU A 161 22.72 -3.00 5.78
N ASN A 162 23.83 -3.25 5.09
CA ASN A 162 24.08 -2.71 3.75
C ASN A 162 23.08 -3.28 2.73
N LEU A 163 22.84 -4.59 2.81
CA LEU A 163 21.86 -5.25 1.96
C LEU A 163 20.43 -4.78 2.29
N ALA A 164 20.12 -4.62 3.58
CA ALA A 164 18.82 -4.10 4.03
C ALA A 164 18.58 -2.67 3.52
N GLU A 165 19.59 -1.78 3.58
CA GLU A 165 19.49 -0.41 3.08
C GLU A 165 19.33 -0.38 1.56
N ARG A 166 20.08 -1.21 0.81
CA ARG A 166 19.88 -1.32 -0.64
C ARG A 166 18.45 -1.74 -0.98
N ARG A 167 17.90 -2.73 -0.29
CA ARG A 167 16.50 -3.17 -0.47
C ARG A 167 15.52 -2.04 -0.13
N PHE A 168 15.74 -1.31 0.94
CA PHE A 168 14.94 -0.14 1.30
C PHE A 168 14.93 0.90 0.18
N ARG A 169 16.10 1.27 -0.36
CA ARG A 169 16.22 2.25 -1.46
C ARG A 169 15.50 1.79 -2.74
N LEU A 170 15.57 0.49 -3.07
CA LEU A 170 14.88 -0.08 -4.22
C LEU A 170 13.35 -0.12 -4.05
N ARG A 171 12.86 -0.38 -2.82
CA ARG A 171 11.43 -0.53 -2.53
C ARG A 171 10.71 0.81 -2.32
N ARG A 172 11.42 1.80 -1.80
CA ARG A 172 10.86 3.11 -1.48
C ARG A 172 10.05 3.74 -2.64
N PRO A 173 10.53 3.78 -3.90
CA PRO A 173 9.75 4.34 -5.01
C PRO A 173 8.42 3.60 -5.25
N HIS A 174 8.35 2.29 -4.98
CA HIS A 174 7.12 1.52 -5.11
C HIS A 174 6.10 1.91 -4.04
N TYR A 175 6.53 2.11 -2.79
CA TYR A 175 5.65 2.61 -1.73
C TYR A 175 5.10 3.99 -2.04
N GLU A 176 5.98 4.92 -2.46
CA GLU A 176 5.61 6.28 -2.83
C GLU A 176 4.64 6.31 -4.01
N ARG A 177 4.82 5.42 -4.97
CA ARG A 177 3.95 5.33 -6.16
C ARG A 177 2.51 4.96 -5.83
N ILE A 178 2.29 3.94 -5.01
CA ILE A 178 0.94 3.44 -4.72
C ILE A 178 0.23 4.24 -3.64
N ALA A 179 0.98 4.98 -2.81
CA ALA A 179 0.41 5.69 -1.68
C ALA A 179 -0.52 6.83 -2.11
N ALA A 180 -1.69 6.90 -1.48
CA ALA A 180 -2.55 8.07 -1.50
C ALA A 180 -2.04 9.14 -0.53
N HIS A 181 -1.49 8.69 0.62
CA HIS A 181 -0.96 9.54 1.68
C HIS A 181 0.35 8.95 2.21
N THR A 182 1.29 9.83 2.58
CA THR A 182 2.55 9.45 3.25
C THR A 182 2.58 10.06 4.64
N ILE A 183 2.82 9.21 5.64
CA ILE A 183 2.98 9.63 7.03
C ILE A 183 4.43 9.40 7.44
N HIS A 184 5.13 10.45 7.81
CA HIS A 184 6.49 10.38 8.32
C HIS A 184 6.45 10.04 9.81
N THR A 185 6.91 8.83 10.17
CA THR A 185 6.76 8.26 11.52
C THR A 185 8.02 8.34 12.37
N THR A 186 9.09 9.00 11.89
CA THR A 186 10.40 9.03 12.57
C THR A 186 10.26 9.50 14.02
N ASP A 187 9.57 10.64 14.22
CA ASP A 187 9.44 11.31 15.51
C ASP A 187 8.02 11.21 16.11
N LEU A 188 7.17 10.36 15.56
CA LEU A 188 5.80 10.20 16.03
C LEU A 188 5.68 9.03 17.00
N THR A 189 4.87 9.21 18.04
CA THR A 189 4.35 8.12 18.86
C THR A 189 3.36 7.29 18.05
N LEU A 190 2.97 6.12 18.56
CA LEU A 190 1.96 5.28 17.94
C LEU A 190 0.62 6.01 17.80
N ASP A 191 0.15 6.67 18.85
CA ASP A 191 -1.09 7.43 18.82
C ASP A 191 -1.05 8.57 17.80
N GLN A 192 0.03 9.36 17.79
CA GLN A 192 0.23 10.42 16.81
C GLN A 192 0.28 9.89 15.36
N THR A 193 0.85 8.72 15.16
CA THR A 193 0.86 8.06 13.85
C THR A 193 -0.56 7.74 13.39
N VAL A 194 -1.38 7.14 14.27
CA VAL A 194 -2.77 6.80 13.95
C VAL A 194 -3.63 8.05 13.75
N ASP A 195 -3.46 9.09 14.59
CA ASP A 195 -4.14 10.37 14.40
C ASP A 195 -3.80 11.03 13.06
N SER A 196 -2.53 10.95 12.66
CA SER A 196 -2.06 11.45 11.36
C SER A 196 -2.68 10.67 10.20
N ILE A 197 -2.80 9.35 10.31
CA ILE A 197 -3.49 8.51 9.31
C ILE A 197 -4.96 8.93 9.21
N LEU A 198 -5.67 9.01 10.35
CA LEU A 198 -7.08 9.39 10.39
C LEU A 198 -7.33 10.78 9.81
N THR A 199 -6.41 11.71 10.03
CA THR A 199 -6.48 13.07 9.46
C THR A 199 -6.25 13.03 7.95
N ALA A 200 -5.22 12.30 7.49
CA ALA A 200 -4.85 12.23 6.08
C ALA A 200 -5.95 11.61 5.23
N ILE A 201 -6.59 10.51 5.67
CA ILE A 201 -7.64 9.83 4.90
C ILE A 201 -8.93 10.64 4.79
N ARG A 202 -9.12 11.69 5.61
CA ARG A 202 -10.24 12.64 5.51
C ARG A 202 -9.98 13.72 4.46
N GLN A 203 -8.74 13.85 3.99
CA GLN A 203 -8.35 14.84 2.99
C GLN A 203 -8.33 14.21 1.60
N PRO A 204 -8.58 14.98 0.53
CA PRO A 204 -8.38 14.48 -0.83
C PRO A 204 -6.92 14.11 -1.05
N LYS A 205 -6.69 13.07 -1.86
CA LYS A 205 -5.33 12.71 -2.31
C LYS A 205 -4.66 13.95 -2.89
N SER A 206 -3.51 14.33 -2.35
CA SER A 206 -2.71 15.44 -2.91
C SER A 206 -2.41 15.15 -4.39
N PRO A 207 -2.54 16.15 -5.29
CA PRO A 207 -2.13 16.00 -6.68
C PRO A 207 -0.63 15.68 -6.72
N ARG A 208 -0.26 14.72 -7.55
CA ARG A 208 1.14 14.42 -7.90
C ARG A 208 1.61 15.35 -9.01
#